data_f724d7cbd8f276b7bce7997a6878e43c
#
_entry.id   f724d7cbd8f276b7bce7997a6878e43c
#
_cell.length_a   1.000
_cell.length_b   1.000
_cell.length_c   1.000
_cell.angle_alpha   90.00
_cell.angle_beta   90.00
_cell.angle_gamma   90.00
#
_symmetry.space_group_name_H-M   'P 1'
#
loop_
_entity.id
_entity.type
_entity.pdbx_description
1 polymer ?
#
loop_
_entity_poly.entity_id
_entity_poly.type
_entity_poly.pdbx_seq_one_letter_code
_entity_poly.pdbx_strand_id
1 'polypeptide(L)'
;MDISPEKLADAYRLMKTIREFEERMRSEYQQGKLPGFIHIYRNQEAIAVAACLDMTNADYIASTHRGHGHCIAKGCEIEAMLLELACKEDGLCNGKGGSMHIADMSKGMLGANAIVGGGPPIAAGAALTAKTLGNGAVSLAFIGDGAADQGTVAESLNLAVVLQLPMIFMFENNRYAEFTKSPKPDGRIAERAGAYGMPSEVVDGSDFFAMYDA
;
A
#
# COMPACT_ATOMS: atom_id res chain seq x y z
N MET A 1 1.03 -23.78 0.86
CA MET A 1 0.45 -22.82 -0.10
C MET A 1 0.10 -23.51 -1.41
N ASP A 2 -1.12 -23.36 -1.92
CA ASP A 2 -1.58 -23.93 -3.20
C ASP A 2 -1.95 -22.76 -4.14
N ILE A 3 -0.94 -22.26 -4.86
CA ILE A 3 -1.11 -21.17 -5.84
C ILE A 3 -1.01 -21.76 -7.25
N SER A 4 -1.99 -21.47 -8.13
CA SER A 4 -1.95 -22.00 -9.48
C SER A 4 -0.79 -21.41 -10.31
N PRO A 5 -0.29 -22.16 -11.31
CA PRO A 5 0.76 -21.65 -12.19
C PRO A 5 0.38 -20.35 -12.91
N GLU A 6 -0.89 -20.18 -13.29
CA GLU A 6 -1.41 -18.99 -13.94
C GLU A 6 -1.34 -17.78 -12.98
N LYS A 7 -1.80 -17.97 -11.75
CA LYS A 7 -1.76 -16.94 -10.72
C LYS A 7 -0.33 -16.54 -10.35
N LEU A 8 0.58 -17.52 -10.30
CA LEU A 8 2.00 -17.26 -10.09
C LEU A 8 2.63 -16.46 -11.25
N ALA A 9 2.24 -16.77 -12.49
CA ALA A 9 2.68 -16.02 -13.65
C ALA A 9 2.15 -14.57 -13.62
N ASP A 10 0.91 -14.37 -13.16
CA ASP A 10 0.33 -13.03 -12.99
C ASP A 10 1.05 -12.26 -11.90
N ALA A 11 1.35 -12.87 -10.75
CA ALA A 11 2.14 -12.27 -9.69
C ALA A 11 3.52 -11.83 -10.18
N TYR A 12 4.23 -12.70 -10.90
CA TYR A 12 5.53 -12.37 -11.49
C TYR A 12 5.43 -11.21 -12.48
N ARG A 13 4.41 -11.23 -13.35
CA ARG A 13 4.17 -10.14 -14.31
C ARG A 13 3.92 -8.82 -13.59
N LEU A 14 3.10 -8.80 -12.54
CA LEU A 14 2.84 -7.59 -11.75
C LEU A 14 4.11 -7.06 -11.06
N MET A 15 4.89 -7.92 -10.40
CA MET A 15 6.17 -7.52 -9.80
C MET A 15 7.13 -6.93 -10.84
N LYS A 16 7.20 -7.55 -12.02
CA LYS A 16 8.03 -7.06 -13.13
C LYS A 16 7.52 -5.72 -13.66
N THR A 17 6.21 -5.57 -13.79
CA THR A 17 5.58 -4.31 -14.22
C THR A 17 5.88 -3.18 -13.24
N ILE A 18 5.74 -3.42 -11.93
CA ILE A 18 6.09 -2.43 -10.90
C ILE A 18 7.56 -2.03 -11.03
N ARG A 19 8.49 -3.00 -11.15
CA ARG A 19 9.91 -2.74 -11.32
C ARG A 19 10.20 -1.86 -12.53
N GLU A 20 9.67 -2.20 -13.70
CA GLU A 20 9.90 -1.45 -14.95
C GLU A 20 9.28 -0.06 -14.88
N PHE A 21 8.08 0.07 -14.30
CA PHE A 21 7.45 1.36 -14.07
C PHE A 21 8.35 2.27 -13.21
N GLU A 22 8.83 1.76 -12.08
CA GLU A 22 9.63 2.55 -11.14
C GLU A 22 11.00 2.95 -11.71
N GLU A 23 11.66 2.05 -12.45
CA GLU A 23 12.92 2.38 -13.13
C GLU A 23 12.69 3.45 -14.22
N ARG A 24 11.58 3.37 -14.94
CA ARG A 24 11.21 4.39 -15.91
C ARG A 24 10.91 5.72 -15.23
N MET A 25 10.11 5.74 -14.17
CA MET A 25 9.80 6.96 -13.42
C MET A 25 11.04 7.62 -12.83
N ARG A 26 11.95 6.82 -12.30
CA ARG A 26 13.25 7.31 -11.84
C ARG A 26 14.04 8.02 -12.95
N SER A 27 14.10 7.38 -14.12
CA SER A 27 14.80 7.95 -15.28
C SER A 27 14.18 9.26 -15.76
N GLU A 28 12.85 9.31 -15.92
CA GLU A 28 12.14 10.52 -16.36
C GLU A 28 12.25 11.66 -15.34
N TYR A 29 12.22 11.33 -14.04
CA TYR A 29 12.44 12.31 -12.98
C TYR A 29 13.84 12.90 -13.01
N GLN A 30 14.87 12.05 -13.16
CA GLN A 30 16.28 12.51 -13.27
C GLN A 30 16.52 13.41 -14.47
N GLN A 31 15.72 13.28 -15.52
CA GLN A 31 15.73 14.15 -16.71
C GLN A 31 14.91 15.43 -16.53
N GLY A 32 14.32 15.66 -15.35
CA GLY A 32 13.50 16.85 -15.06
C GLY A 32 12.15 16.89 -15.76
N LYS A 33 11.65 15.74 -16.26
CA LYS A 33 10.38 15.66 -17.00
C LYS A 33 9.16 15.49 -16.09
N LEU A 34 9.36 15.05 -14.86
CA LEU A 34 8.29 14.86 -13.88
C LEU A 34 8.44 15.88 -12.75
N PRO A 35 7.38 16.63 -12.42
CA PRO A 35 7.40 17.62 -11.35
C PRO A 35 7.24 16.98 -9.98
N GLY A 36 7.52 17.77 -8.93
CA GLY A 36 7.31 17.37 -7.54
C GLY A 36 8.36 16.42 -7.00
N PHE A 37 7.99 15.62 -6.01
CA PHE A 37 8.83 14.61 -5.40
C PHE A 37 8.33 13.22 -5.77
N ILE A 38 9.26 12.32 -6.13
CA ILE A 38 8.94 10.93 -6.47
C ILE A 38 9.64 10.01 -5.49
N HIS A 39 8.86 9.11 -4.89
CA HIS A 39 9.32 8.05 -4.02
C HIS A 39 9.05 6.70 -4.67
N ILE A 40 10.09 6.07 -5.21
CA ILE A 40 9.97 4.81 -5.93
C ILE A 40 9.75 3.62 -4.99
N TYR A 41 8.98 2.63 -5.44
CA TYR A 41 8.60 1.41 -4.69
C TYR A 41 9.55 0.22 -4.94
N ARG A 42 10.73 0.48 -5.45
CA ARG A 42 11.72 -0.54 -5.79
C ARG A 42 12.10 -1.42 -4.60
N ASN A 43 12.21 -2.73 -4.84
CA ASN A 43 12.54 -3.80 -3.88
C ASN A 43 11.45 -4.09 -2.83
N GLN A 44 10.22 -3.64 -3.04
CA GLN A 44 9.07 -3.92 -2.20
C GLN A 44 7.92 -4.56 -3.02
N GLU A 45 8.18 -4.92 -4.28
CA GLU A 45 7.18 -5.40 -5.23
C GLU A 45 6.42 -6.62 -4.73
N ALA A 46 7.13 -7.54 -4.04
CA ALA A 46 6.54 -8.76 -3.50
C ALA A 46 5.47 -8.45 -2.44
N ILE A 47 5.67 -7.42 -1.61
CA ILE A 47 4.71 -7.00 -0.58
C ILE A 47 3.40 -6.56 -1.25
N ALA A 48 3.49 -5.60 -2.18
CA ALA A 48 2.31 -5.05 -2.84
C ALA A 48 1.53 -6.13 -3.60
N VAL A 49 2.26 -6.96 -4.35
CA VAL A 49 1.61 -7.98 -5.21
C VAL A 49 1.00 -9.09 -4.36
N ALA A 50 1.70 -9.62 -3.36
CA ALA A 50 1.15 -10.64 -2.49
C ALA A 50 -0.10 -10.15 -1.75
N ALA A 51 -0.06 -8.92 -1.24
CA ALA A 51 -1.19 -8.32 -0.52
C ALA A 51 -2.42 -8.05 -1.40
N CYS A 52 -2.22 -7.75 -2.70
CA CYS A 52 -3.32 -7.35 -3.59
C CYS A 52 -3.77 -8.44 -4.56
N LEU A 53 -3.04 -9.55 -4.69
CA LEU A 53 -3.26 -10.56 -5.74
C LEU A 53 -4.67 -11.18 -5.72
N ASP A 54 -5.26 -11.31 -4.55
CA ASP A 54 -6.61 -11.86 -4.35
C ASP A 54 -7.66 -10.80 -4.07
N MET A 55 -7.27 -9.53 -4.02
CA MET A 55 -8.21 -8.44 -3.83
C MET A 55 -9.02 -8.16 -5.10
N THR A 56 -10.27 -7.84 -4.90
CA THR A 56 -11.20 -7.43 -5.96
C THR A 56 -11.38 -5.90 -5.96
N ASN A 57 -12.14 -5.38 -6.92
CA ASN A 57 -12.49 -3.94 -6.94
C ASN A 57 -13.46 -3.55 -5.79
N ALA A 58 -14.05 -4.52 -5.09
CA ALA A 58 -14.88 -4.27 -3.92
C ALA A 58 -14.05 -4.04 -2.65
N ASP A 59 -12.81 -4.50 -2.65
CA ASP A 59 -11.88 -4.35 -1.54
C ASP A 59 -11.14 -3.02 -1.64
N TYR A 60 -10.72 -2.50 -0.49
CA TYR A 60 -10.12 -1.18 -0.42
C TYR A 60 -8.66 -1.24 0.01
N ILE A 61 -7.85 -0.36 -0.55
CA ILE A 61 -6.50 -0.10 -0.04
C ILE A 61 -6.28 1.39 0.23
N ALA A 62 -5.62 1.71 1.34
CA ALA A 62 -5.01 3.02 1.59
C ALA A 62 -3.49 2.88 1.54
N SER A 63 -2.83 3.79 0.83
CA SER A 63 -1.41 3.69 0.54
C SER A 63 -0.62 4.83 1.18
N THR A 64 0.69 4.80 0.99
CA THR A 64 1.67 5.76 1.49
C THR A 64 2.13 6.70 0.37
N HIS A 65 3.08 7.59 0.68
CA HIS A 65 3.77 8.43 -0.30
C HIS A 65 4.54 7.63 -1.38
N ARG A 66 4.73 6.32 -1.18
CA ARG A 66 5.42 5.38 -2.06
C ARG A 66 4.41 4.46 -2.77
N GLY A 67 3.33 5.06 -3.29
CA GLY A 67 2.11 4.36 -3.66
C GLY A 67 2.07 3.69 -5.03
N HIS A 68 3.07 3.88 -5.91
CA HIS A 68 2.99 3.38 -7.29
C HIS A 68 2.81 1.86 -7.37
N GLY A 69 3.62 1.12 -6.59
CA GLY A 69 3.52 -0.34 -6.54
C GLY A 69 2.15 -0.82 -6.05
N HIS A 70 1.60 -0.17 -5.04
CA HIS A 70 0.26 -0.47 -4.52
C HIS A 70 -0.83 -0.20 -5.56
N CYS A 71 -0.76 0.93 -6.27
CA CYS A 71 -1.69 1.26 -7.34
C CYS A 71 -1.67 0.21 -8.46
N ILE A 72 -0.48 -0.17 -8.93
CA ILE A 72 -0.31 -1.18 -9.99
C ILE A 72 -0.82 -2.54 -9.51
N ALA A 73 -0.45 -2.97 -8.30
CA ALA A 73 -0.90 -4.24 -7.74
C ALA A 73 -2.42 -4.28 -7.54
N LYS A 74 -3.06 -3.15 -7.25
CA LYS A 74 -4.52 -3.02 -7.11
C LYS A 74 -5.26 -2.91 -8.46
N GLY A 75 -4.50 -2.81 -9.58
CA GLY A 75 -5.06 -2.79 -10.93
C GLY A 75 -5.39 -1.41 -11.46
N CYS A 76 -4.79 -0.33 -10.94
CA CYS A 76 -4.88 0.99 -11.54
C CYS A 76 -4.22 1.02 -12.91
N GLU A 77 -4.79 1.77 -13.85
CA GLU A 77 -4.30 1.84 -15.22
C GLU A 77 -2.97 2.61 -15.31
N ILE A 78 -1.97 1.96 -15.89
CA ILE A 78 -0.58 2.48 -15.92
C ILE A 78 -0.49 3.77 -16.71
N GLU A 79 -1.18 3.87 -17.85
CA GLU A 79 -1.18 5.09 -18.66
C GLU A 79 -1.77 6.27 -17.88
N ALA A 80 -2.90 6.07 -17.22
CA ALA A 80 -3.54 7.10 -16.41
C ALA A 80 -2.67 7.50 -15.18
N MET A 81 -1.92 6.54 -14.59
CA MET A 81 -0.91 6.85 -13.57
C MET A 81 0.22 7.71 -14.13
N LEU A 82 0.75 7.39 -15.32
CA LEU A 82 1.80 8.18 -15.97
C LEU A 82 1.34 9.61 -16.27
N LEU A 83 0.10 9.76 -16.75
CA LEU A 83 -0.51 11.06 -17.01
C LEU A 83 -0.66 11.86 -15.71
N GLU A 84 -1.03 11.20 -14.61
CA GLU A 84 -1.12 11.82 -13.29
C GLU A 84 0.24 12.34 -12.80
N LEU A 85 1.30 11.54 -12.92
CA LEU A 85 2.65 11.93 -12.53
C LEU A 85 3.19 13.09 -13.40
N ALA A 86 2.73 13.16 -14.66
CA ALA A 86 3.06 14.25 -15.59
C ALA A 86 2.14 15.46 -15.43
N CYS A 87 1.28 15.52 -14.41
CA CYS A 87 0.30 16.59 -14.15
C CYS A 87 -0.63 16.86 -15.33
N LYS A 88 -1.10 15.81 -16.02
CA LYS A 88 -2.03 15.91 -17.14
C LYS A 88 -3.48 15.74 -16.66
N GLU A 89 -4.41 16.45 -17.33
CA GLU A 89 -5.84 16.42 -16.98
C GLU A 89 -6.44 15.01 -17.09
N ASP A 90 -5.96 14.19 -18.02
CA ASP A 90 -6.41 12.80 -18.21
C ASP A 90 -5.81 11.82 -17.19
N GLY A 91 -5.05 12.29 -16.21
CA GLY A 91 -4.53 11.47 -15.09
C GLY A 91 -5.63 11.07 -14.11
N LEU A 92 -5.37 10.03 -13.29
CA LEU A 92 -6.34 9.45 -12.33
C LEU A 92 -6.97 10.47 -11.37
N CYS A 93 -6.24 11.52 -11.03
CA CYS A 93 -6.69 12.63 -10.18
C CYS A 93 -6.67 13.97 -10.92
N ASN A 94 -6.86 13.96 -12.23
CA ASN A 94 -6.83 15.11 -13.12
C ASN A 94 -5.49 15.90 -13.03
N GLY A 95 -4.39 15.19 -12.82
CA GLY A 95 -3.05 15.77 -12.72
C GLY A 95 -2.78 16.57 -11.45
N LYS A 96 -3.64 16.48 -10.43
CA LYS A 96 -3.55 17.26 -9.18
C LYS A 96 -2.89 16.51 -8.03
N GLY A 97 -2.96 15.18 -8.04
CA GLY A 97 -2.39 14.32 -6.99
C GLY A 97 -0.89 14.10 -7.15
N GLY A 98 -0.43 13.95 -8.38
CA GLY A 98 0.95 13.60 -8.68
C GLY A 98 1.36 12.25 -8.06
N SER A 99 2.67 12.04 -7.89
CA SER A 99 3.23 10.77 -7.40
C SER A 99 2.67 10.30 -6.04
N MET A 100 2.45 11.22 -5.12
CA MET A 100 2.17 10.88 -3.71
C MET A 100 0.68 10.84 -3.34
N HIS A 101 -0.23 11.14 -4.28
CA HIS A 101 -1.65 11.27 -3.97
C HIS A 101 -2.55 10.64 -5.06
N ILE A 102 -2.07 9.59 -5.70
CA ILE A 102 -2.86 8.84 -6.69
C ILE A 102 -4.02 8.15 -5.97
N ALA A 103 -5.22 8.30 -6.52
CA ALA A 103 -6.42 7.60 -6.06
C ALA A 103 -7.20 7.06 -7.26
N ASP A 104 -7.83 5.91 -7.10
CA ASP A 104 -8.74 5.31 -8.08
C ASP A 104 -9.84 4.53 -7.37
N MET A 105 -10.95 5.21 -7.13
CA MET A 105 -12.08 4.60 -6.44
C MET A 105 -12.73 3.47 -7.22
N SER A 106 -12.58 3.43 -8.55
CA SER A 106 -13.10 2.34 -9.38
C SER A 106 -12.39 1.02 -9.12
N LYS A 107 -11.16 1.09 -8.61
CA LYS A 107 -10.34 -0.04 -8.21
C LYS A 107 -10.29 -0.26 -6.69
N GLY A 108 -10.99 0.55 -5.90
CA GLY A 108 -10.89 0.52 -4.44
C GLY A 108 -9.57 1.10 -3.89
N MET A 109 -8.81 1.82 -4.71
CA MET A 109 -7.63 2.57 -4.26
C MET A 109 -8.07 3.90 -3.66
N LEU A 110 -8.16 3.96 -2.33
CA LEU A 110 -8.65 5.13 -1.56
C LEU A 110 -7.71 6.32 -1.69
N GLY A 111 -6.44 6.07 -1.91
CA GLY A 111 -5.43 7.08 -2.18
C GLY A 111 -4.06 6.76 -1.60
N ALA A 112 -3.04 7.18 -2.34
CA ALA A 112 -1.71 7.41 -1.81
C ALA A 112 -1.76 8.65 -0.90
N ASN A 113 -0.96 8.66 0.17
CA ASN A 113 -1.04 9.74 1.14
C ASN A 113 0.36 10.12 1.67
N ALA A 114 0.75 11.36 1.46
CA ALA A 114 1.99 11.91 1.99
C ALA A 114 1.90 12.28 3.47
N ILE A 115 0.70 12.36 4.05
CA ILE A 115 0.52 12.58 5.49
C ILE A 115 0.83 11.29 6.22
N VAL A 116 1.94 11.29 6.95
CA VAL A 116 2.44 10.12 7.68
C VAL A 116 1.42 9.66 8.71
N GLY A 117 0.96 8.39 8.61
CA GLY A 117 -0.09 7.85 9.47
C GLY A 117 -1.52 8.23 9.09
N GLY A 118 -1.74 8.96 7.97
CA GLY A 118 -3.08 9.34 7.53
C GLY A 118 -3.89 8.23 6.85
N GLY A 119 -3.24 7.20 6.32
CA GLY A 119 -3.90 6.08 5.63
C GLY A 119 -4.76 5.18 6.53
N PRO A 120 -4.27 4.73 7.69
CA PRO A 120 -4.97 3.80 8.56
C PRO A 120 -6.39 4.22 8.97
N PRO A 121 -6.66 5.47 9.43
CA PRO A 121 -8.02 5.87 9.77
C PRO A 121 -8.96 5.92 8.55
N ILE A 122 -8.44 6.24 7.35
CA ILE A 122 -9.21 6.19 6.10
C ILE A 122 -9.60 4.75 5.78
N ALA A 123 -8.64 3.81 5.84
CA ALA A 123 -8.88 2.39 5.65
C ALA A 123 -9.86 1.81 6.71
N ALA A 124 -9.76 2.26 7.96
CA ALA A 124 -10.69 1.87 9.02
C ALA A 124 -12.13 2.34 8.71
N GLY A 125 -12.30 3.53 8.13
CA GLY A 125 -13.60 4.01 7.66
C GLY A 125 -14.17 3.14 6.53
N ALA A 126 -13.33 2.73 5.57
CA ALA A 126 -13.74 1.81 4.49
C ALA A 126 -14.10 0.42 5.04
N ALA A 127 -13.31 -0.12 5.99
CA ALA A 127 -13.61 -1.38 6.65
C ALA A 127 -14.93 -1.32 7.45
N LEU A 128 -15.20 -0.20 8.12
CA LEU A 128 -16.47 0.03 8.81
C LEU A 128 -17.64 0.05 7.83
N THR A 129 -17.47 0.68 6.66
CA THR A 129 -18.44 0.68 5.58
C THR A 129 -18.71 -0.74 5.09
N ALA A 130 -17.65 -1.51 4.79
CA ALA A 130 -17.78 -2.90 4.35
C ALA A 130 -18.54 -3.76 5.38
N LYS A 131 -18.19 -3.63 6.66
CA LYS A 131 -18.88 -4.32 7.75
C LYS A 131 -20.35 -3.94 7.85
N THR A 132 -20.65 -2.64 7.75
CA THR A 132 -22.02 -2.13 7.86
C THR A 132 -22.89 -2.60 6.71
N LEU A 133 -22.35 -2.65 5.49
CA LEU A 133 -23.03 -3.14 4.31
C LEU A 133 -23.12 -4.67 4.25
N GLY A 134 -22.28 -5.39 5.01
CA GLY A 134 -22.25 -6.85 5.01
C GLY A 134 -21.86 -7.45 3.64
N ASN A 135 -21.07 -6.73 2.84
CA ASN A 135 -20.73 -7.10 1.47
C ASN A 135 -19.51 -8.03 1.34
N GLY A 136 -18.88 -8.40 2.46
CA GLY A 136 -17.71 -9.27 2.49
C GLY A 136 -16.39 -8.62 2.07
N ALA A 137 -16.38 -7.32 1.72
CA ALA A 137 -15.18 -6.60 1.34
C ALA A 137 -14.24 -6.41 2.54
N VAL A 138 -12.94 -6.32 2.24
CA VAL A 138 -11.89 -6.03 3.22
C VAL A 138 -11.20 -4.71 2.90
N SER A 139 -10.55 -4.13 3.89
CA SER A 139 -9.73 -2.94 3.71
C SER A 139 -8.31 -3.20 4.20
N LEU A 140 -7.32 -2.74 3.43
CA LEU A 140 -5.90 -2.87 3.76
C LEU A 140 -5.25 -1.49 3.83
N ALA A 141 -4.49 -1.23 4.88
CA ALA A 141 -3.66 -0.04 5.01
C ALA A 141 -2.19 -0.40 4.90
N PHE A 142 -1.50 0.15 3.90
CA PHE A 142 -0.04 0.12 3.84
C PHE A 142 0.53 1.24 4.73
N ILE A 143 1.54 0.91 5.53
CA ILE A 143 2.05 1.79 6.59
C ILE A 143 3.57 1.66 6.64
N GLY A 144 4.32 2.74 6.47
CA GLY A 144 5.76 2.72 6.67
C GLY A 144 6.13 2.58 8.15
N ASP A 145 7.33 2.06 8.44
CA ASP A 145 7.84 1.88 9.81
C ASP A 145 7.94 3.18 10.60
N GLY A 146 8.27 4.30 9.94
CA GLY A 146 8.22 5.63 10.56
C GLY A 146 6.81 6.08 10.92
N ALA A 147 5.82 5.72 10.09
CA ALA A 147 4.41 6.02 10.34
C ALA A 147 3.83 5.22 11.51
N ALA A 148 4.39 4.06 11.82
CA ALA A 148 3.93 3.19 12.90
C ALA A 148 3.88 3.90 14.27
N ASP A 149 4.63 4.99 14.46
CA ASP A 149 4.66 5.77 15.70
C ASP A 149 3.63 6.90 15.77
N GLN A 150 2.88 7.13 14.71
CA GLN A 150 1.82 8.14 14.74
C GLN A 150 0.64 7.68 15.62
N GLY A 151 0.07 8.60 16.39
CA GLY A 151 -1.08 8.33 17.25
C GLY A 151 -2.28 7.77 16.48
N THR A 152 -2.52 8.28 15.27
CA THR A 152 -3.58 7.79 14.37
C THR A 152 -3.47 6.31 14.02
N VAL A 153 -2.26 5.76 13.97
CA VAL A 153 -2.06 4.31 13.75
C VAL A 153 -2.51 3.52 14.97
N ALA A 154 -2.10 3.95 16.18
CA ALA A 154 -2.50 3.31 17.43
C ALA A 154 -4.03 3.37 17.63
N GLU A 155 -4.64 4.52 17.35
CA GLU A 155 -6.09 4.71 17.41
C GLU A 155 -6.82 3.82 16.42
N SER A 156 -6.29 3.68 15.19
CA SER A 156 -6.87 2.81 14.15
C SER A 156 -6.78 1.33 14.50
N LEU A 157 -5.64 0.88 15.06
CA LEU A 157 -5.49 -0.49 15.57
C LEU A 157 -6.53 -0.80 16.65
N ASN A 158 -6.64 0.08 17.65
CA ASN A 158 -7.63 -0.06 18.71
C ASN A 158 -9.06 -0.08 18.15
N LEU A 159 -9.39 0.85 17.27
CA LEU A 159 -10.72 0.92 16.64
C LEU A 159 -11.06 -0.34 15.86
N ALA A 160 -10.09 -0.85 15.08
CA ALA A 160 -10.30 -2.07 14.30
C ALA A 160 -10.59 -3.29 15.18
N VAL A 161 -9.88 -3.42 16.30
CA VAL A 161 -10.13 -4.51 17.27
C VAL A 161 -11.48 -4.35 17.97
N VAL A 162 -11.74 -3.17 18.53
CA VAL A 162 -12.99 -2.90 19.27
C VAL A 162 -14.21 -3.10 18.39
N LEU A 163 -14.18 -2.65 17.17
CA LEU A 163 -15.27 -2.78 16.21
C LEU A 163 -15.18 -4.06 15.37
N GLN A 164 -14.17 -4.90 15.54
CA GLN A 164 -13.95 -6.12 14.74
C GLN A 164 -14.07 -5.84 13.25
N LEU A 165 -13.30 -4.86 12.76
CA LEU A 165 -13.33 -4.43 11.37
C LEU A 165 -12.61 -5.45 10.46
N PRO A 166 -13.11 -5.72 9.24
CA PRO A 166 -12.42 -6.52 8.24
C PRO A 166 -11.25 -5.72 7.65
N MET A 167 -10.17 -5.60 8.40
CA MET A 167 -9.05 -4.72 8.07
C MET A 167 -7.70 -5.39 8.31
N ILE A 168 -6.77 -5.16 7.37
CA ILE A 168 -5.37 -5.60 7.45
C ILE A 168 -4.49 -4.36 7.57
N PHE A 169 -3.52 -4.41 8.48
CA PHE A 169 -2.47 -3.40 8.63
C PHE A 169 -1.15 -3.97 8.10
N MET A 170 -0.71 -3.53 6.95
CA MET A 170 0.52 -3.97 6.30
C MET A 170 1.65 -2.99 6.58
N PHE A 171 2.54 -3.33 7.51
CA PHE A 171 3.68 -2.48 7.85
C PHE A 171 4.89 -2.82 6.97
N GLU A 172 5.31 -1.86 6.18
CA GLU A 172 6.49 -1.94 5.33
C GLU A 172 7.71 -1.37 6.06
N ASN A 173 8.51 -2.26 6.65
CA ASN A 173 9.66 -1.87 7.44
C ASN A 173 10.94 -1.82 6.57
N ASN A 174 11.20 -0.68 5.96
CA ASN A 174 12.45 -0.43 5.25
C ASN A 174 13.57 0.11 6.16
N ARG A 175 13.29 0.21 7.48
CA ARG A 175 14.21 0.69 8.54
C ARG A 175 14.59 2.16 8.45
N TYR A 176 13.90 2.94 7.65
CA TYR A 176 14.16 4.37 7.50
C TYR A 176 12.87 5.19 7.46
N ALA A 177 12.78 6.18 8.34
CA ALA A 177 11.82 7.26 8.25
C ALA A 177 12.53 8.44 7.57
N GLU A 178 12.38 8.55 6.27
CA GLU A 178 13.11 9.49 5.40
C GLU A 178 14.64 9.30 5.57
N PHE A 179 15.33 10.21 6.24
CA PHE A 179 16.77 10.15 6.50
C PHE A 179 17.12 9.56 7.88
N THR A 180 16.12 9.29 8.71
CA THR A 180 16.32 8.77 10.06
C THR A 180 16.24 7.26 10.08
N LYS A 181 17.35 6.61 10.41
CA LYS A 181 17.37 5.16 10.59
C LYS A 181 16.52 4.77 11.81
N SER A 182 15.65 3.79 11.64
CA SER A 182 14.86 3.26 12.75
C SER A 182 15.77 2.61 13.81
N PRO A 183 15.69 3.04 15.07
CA PRO A 183 16.43 2.41 16.16
C PRO A 183 15.72 1.15 16.70
N LYS A 184 14.55 0.81 16.16
CA LYS A 184 13.71 -0.24 16.71
C LYS A 184 14.12 -1.62 16.19
N PRO A 185 14.10 -2.64 17.08
CA PRO A 185 14.25 -4.03 16.66
C PRO A 185 13.15 -4.45 15.68
N ASP A 186 13.47 -5.37 14.80
CA ASP A 186 12.49 -6.07 13.99
C ASP A 186 11.48 -6.78 14.93
N GLY A 187 10.20 -6.76 14.58
CA GLY A 187 9.14 -7.36 15.40
C GLY A 187 8.43 -6.42 16.38
N ARG A 188 9.02 -5.28 16.76
CA ARG A 188 8.38 -4.35 17.71
C ARG A 188 7.03 -3.81 17.24
N ILE A 189 6.83 -3.67 15.94
CA ILE A 189 5.54 -3.25 15.37
C ILE A 189 4.50 -4.34 15.60
N ALA A 190 4.85 -5.62 15.34
CA ALA A 190 3.99 -6.77 15.57
C ALA A 190 3.64 -6.93 17.07
N GLU A 191 4.61 -6.74 17.97
CA GLU A 191 4.37 -6.74 19.42
C GLU A 191 3.34 -5.67 19.83
N ARG A 192 3.40 -4.48 19.25
CA ARG A 192 2.42 -3.42 19.51
C ARG A 192 1.02 -3.80 19.03
N ALA A 193 0.87 -4.39 17.85
CA ALA A 193 -0.40 -4.89 17.36
C ALA A 193 -0.96 -5.97 18.29
N GLY A 194 -0.11 -6.89 18.75
CA GLY A 194 -0.44 -7.91 19.75
C GLY A 194 -0.95 -7.33 21.07
N ALA A 195 -0.43 -6.18 21.51
CA ALA A 195 -0.90 -5.51 22.73
C ALA A 195 -2.36 -5.02 22.64
N TYR A 196 -2.89 -4.82 21.43
CA TYR A 196 -4.31 -4.55 21.20
C TYR A 196 -5.14 -5.84 21.02
N GLY A 197 -4.53 -7.02 21.07
CA GLY A 197 -5.20 -8.30 20.80
C GLY A 197 -5.36 -8.62 19.30
N MET A 198 -4.65 -7.91 18.44
CA MET A 198 -4.67 -8.15 16.99
C MET A 198 -3.64 -9.24 16.63
N PRO A 199 -4.02 -10.29 15.88
CA PRO A 199 -3.05 -11.24 15.32
C PRO A 199 -2.02 -10.50 14.48
N SER A 200 -0.75 -10.89 14.61
CA SER A 200 0.34 -10.23 13.90
C SER A 200 1.47 -11.18 13.60
N GLU A 201 2.12 -10.97 12.46
CA GLU A 201 3.24 -11.77 11.99
C GLU A 201 4.33 -10.86 11.42
N VAL A 202 5.59 -11.31 11.48
CA VAL A 202 6.74 -10.67 10.86
C VAL A 202 7.21 -11.55 9.71
N VAL A 203 7.19 -11.00 8.50
CA VAL A 203 7.46 -11.74 7.27
C VAL A 203 8.60 -11.08 6.50
N ASP A 204 9.40 -11.86 5.79
CA ASP A 204 10.37 -11.33 4.83
C ASP A 204 9.64 -10.74 3.61
N GLY A 205 9.58 -9.43 3.54
CA GLY A 205 8.91 -8.69 2.45
C GLY A 205 9.57 -8.84 1.08
N SER A 206 10.73 -9.48 0.98
CA SER A 206 11.37 -9.83 -0.30
C SER A 206 10.98 -11.22 -0.83
N ASP A 207 10.39 -12.05 0.03
CA ASP A 207 9.89 -13.38 -0.32
C ASP A 207 8.38 -13.33 -0.62
N PHE A 208 8.05 -13.39 -1.92
CA PHE A 208 6.66 -13.38 -2.37
C PHE A 208 5.83 -14.51 -1.77
N PHE A 209 6.41 -15.72 -1.66
CA PHE A 209 5.66 -16.87 -1.14
C PHE A 209 5.38 -16.74 0.35
N ALA A 210 6.35 -16.27 1.13
CA ALA A 210 6.15 -15.99 2.54
C ALA A 210 5.09 -14.91 2.76
N MET A 211 5.14 -13.82 1.99
CA MET A 211 4.17 -12.73 2.03
C MET A 211 2.75 -13.15 1.64
N TYR A 212 2.62 -14.02 0.64
CA TYR A 212 1.32 -14.49 0.16
C TYR A 212 0.69 -15.51 1.13
N ASP A 213 1.50 -16.30 1.85
CA ASP A 213 1.03 -17.29 2.82
C ASP A 213 0.53 -16.64 4.11
N ALA A 214 1.17 -15.55 4.54
CA ALA A 214 0.80 -14.76 5.72
C ALA A 214 -0.49 -13.97 5.52
#